data_cba0016e4b3ed5d7151b701e0fae86d5
#
_entry.id   cba0016e4b3ed5d7151b701e0fae86d5
#
_cell.length_a   1.000
_cell.length_b   1.000
_cell.length_c   1.000
_cell.angle_alpha   90.00
_cell.angle_beta   90.00
_cell.angle_gamma   90.00
#
_symmetry.space_group_name_H-M   'P 1'
#
loop_
_entity.id
_entity.type
_entity.pdbx_description
1 polymer ?
#
loop_
_entity_poly.entity_id
_entity_poly.type
_entity_poly.pdbx_seq_one_letter_code
_entity_poly.pdbx_strand_id
1 'polypeptide(L)'
;MRPCIVNKLTIGGDAPPRVMGVLNVSPESFYHDSFIPTDQIHKKAVEMIEQGADMLDVGARSTAPNAQAISGREEGGRIDAALKELDGTGFTISVDTMNPGVLDICLKHEVHAVNDIAGFASDAYARRVAQAGLPAFLMATDYTPGDAVGLEETKVALATVVKRCQATGVDNYVLDPGVGIWTPQRSYDDNWELCRHFDEFLAFDRPLLGAISRKSFIGDLVKREPEERLAGSLAVTLFLLQKGASIIRTHDVKETVDTIKVYQRMGK
;
A
#
# COMPACT_ATOMS: atom_id res chain seq x y z
N MET A 1 -8.59 8.71 -16.46
CA MET A 1 -7.57 8.46 -15.41
C MET A 1 -6.24 8.16 -16.07
N ARG A 2 -5.19 8.92 -15.71
CA ARG A 2 -3.82 8.71 -16.18
C ARG A 2 -3.23 7.46 -15.50
N PRO A 3 -2.80 6.42 -16.22
CA PRO A 3 -2.29 5.18 -15.61
C PRO A 3 -0.92 5.39 -14.96
N CYS A 4 -0.58 4.50 -14.02
CA CYS A 4 0.75 4.34 -13.45
C CYS A 4 1.38 3.06 -14.00
N ILE A 5 2.65 3.12 -14.39
CA ILE A 5 3.40 1.98 -14.91
C ILE A 5 4.46 1.56 -13.90
N VAL A 6 4.37 0.33 -13.40
CA VAL A 6 5.35 -0.26 -12.50
C VAL A 6 5.97 -1.48 -13.18
N ASN A 7 7.24 -1.41 -13.54
CA ASN A 7 7.89 -2.44 -14.35
C ASN A 7 7.07 -2.69 -15.65
N LYS A 8 6.45 -3.86 -15.78
CA LYS A 8 5.58 -4.22 -16.93
C LYS A 8 4.09 -4.12 -16.62
N LEU A 9 3.73 -3.68 -15.41
CA LEU A 9 2.35 -3.62 -14.95
C LEU A 9 1.77 -2.23 -15.23
N THR A 10 0.60 -2.20 -15.90
CA THR A 10 -0.22 -1.00 -15.98
C THR A 10 -1.26 -1.03 -14.86
N ILE A 11 -1.34 0.06 -14.08
CA ILE A 11 -2.28 0.26 -12.98
C ILE A 11 -3.18 1.44 -13.32
N GLY A 12 -4.49 1.25 -13.32
CA GLY A 12 -5.48 2.26 -13.72
C GLY A 12 -5.66 2.38 -15.23
N GLY A 13 -6.34 3.44 -15.69
CA GLY A 13 -6.80 3.53 -17.08
C GLY A 13 -7.80 2.42 -17.38
N ASP A 14 -7.61 1.73 -18.51
CA ASP A 14 -8.44 0.59 -18.93
C ASP A 14 -7.89 -0.76 -18.44
N ALA A 15 -6.81 -0.75 -17.65
CA ALA A 15 -6.23 -1.99 -17.12
C ALA A 15 -7.14 -2.60 -16.05
N PRO A 16 -7.18 -3.93 -15.92
CA PRO A 16 -7.90 -4.58 -14.84
C PRO A 16 -7.31 -4.21 -13.48
N PRO A 17 -8.10 -4.25 -12.39
CA PRO A 17 -7.58 -4.06 -11.05
C PRO A 17 -6.43 -5.03 -10.74
N ARG A 18 -5.41 -4.53 -10.04
CA ARG A 18 -4.21 -5.27 -9.68
C ARG A 18 -4.20 -5.70 -8.22
N VAL A 19 -3.42 -6.71 -7.90
CA VAL A 19 -3.23 -7.21 -6.53
C VAL A 19 -1.79 -7.00 -6.10
N MET A 20 -1.61 -6.29 -4.98
CA MET A 20 -0.34 -6.10 -4.29
C MET A 20 -0.35 -6.94 -3.01
N GLY A 21 0.45 -8.00 -2.99
CA GLY A 21 0.62 -8.88 -1.82
C GLY A 21 1.55 -8.24 -0.80
N VAL A 22 1.18 -8.28 0.49
CA VAL A 22 1.99 -7.73 1.59
C VAL A 22 3.00 -8.75 2.08
N LEU A 23 4.30 -8.45 1.93
CA LEU A 23 5.41 -9.20 2.53
C LEU A 23 5.95 -8.41 3.73
N ASN A 24 5.45 -8.74 4.92
CA ASN A 24 5.81 -8.05 6.14
C ASN A 24 6.91 -8.81 6.90
N VAL A 25 8.08 -8.19 6.98
CA VAL A 25 9.26 -8.74 7.70
C VAL A 25 9.50 -8.05 9.05
N SER A 26 8.46 -7.41 9.61
CA SER A 26 8.45 -6.75 10.92
C SER A 26 7.79 -7.66 11.97
N PRO A 27 8.51 -8.14 12.99
CA PRO A 27 7.95 -8.94 14.07
C PRO A 27 6.89 -8.19 14.90
N GLU A 28 6.91 -6.85 14.87
CA GLU A 28 6.01 -5.97 15.62
C GLU A 28 4.67 -5.70 14.89
N SER A 29 4.33 -6.46 13.85
CA SER A 29 3.09 -6.27 13.10
C SER A 29 1.85 -6.48 13.97
N PHE A 30 0.81 -5.66 13.74
CA PHE A 30 -0.49 -5.79 14.43
C PHE A 30 -1.23 -7.11 14.08
N TYR A 31 -0.93 -7.68 12.93
CA TYR A 31 -1.42 -8.99 12.51
C TYR A 31 -0.23 -9.97 12.60
N HIS A 32 -0.16 -10.72 13.70
CA HIS A 32 0.96 -11.61 14.01
C HIS A 32 1.24 -12.62 12.91
N ASP A 33 0.20 -13.18 12.29
CA ASP A 33 0.34 -14.14 11.19
C ASP A 33 0.88 -13.52 9.90
N SER A 34 1.01 -12.19 9.82
CA SER A 34 1.61 -11.51 8.66
C SER A 34 3.13 -11.43 8.72
N PHE A 35 3.75 -11.64 9.89
CA PHE A 35 5.20 -11.66 10.00
C PHE A 35 5.80 -12.86 9.28
N ILE A 36 6.77 -12.60 8.42
CA ILE A 36 7.44 -13.62 7.62
C ILE A 36 8.93 -13.63 8.03
N PRO A 37 9.43 -14.73 8.62
CA PRO A 37 10.86 -14.91 8.85
C PRO A 37 11.66 -14.85 7.56
N THR A 38 12.90 -14.34 7.63
CA THR A 38 13.73 -14.10 6.45
C THR A 38 13.92 -15.37 5.59
N ASP A 39 14.12 -16.51 6.21
CA ASP A 39 14.27 -17.83 5.54
C ASP A 39 12.99 -18.35 4.86
N GLN A 40 11.85 -17.71 5.08
CA GLN A 40 10.57 -18.05 4.47
C GLN A 40 10.11 -17.04 3.41
N ILE A 41 10.81 -15.92 3.24
CA ILE A 41 10.40 -14.82 2.35
C ILE A 41 10.27 -15.29 0.91
N HIS A 42 11.28 -15.96 0.38
CA HIS A 42 11.24 -16.49 -1.00
C HIS A 42 10.04 -17.42 -1.21
N LYS A 43 9.84 -18.38 -0.30
CA LYS A 43 8.72 -19.32 -0.37
C LYS A 43 7.37 -18.60 -0.35
N LYS A 44 7.21 -17.61 0.56
CA LYS A 44 5.96 -16.84 0.67
C LYS A 44 5.71 -15.95 -0.54
N ALA A 45 6.77 -15.37 -1.09
CA ALA A 45 6.70 -14.59 -2.32
C ALA A 45 6.21 -15.43 -3.51
N VAL A 46 6.81 -16.61 -3.71
CA VAL A 46 6.38 -17.58 -4.75
C VAL A 46 4.92 -17.94 -4.56
N GLU A 47 4.51 -18.31 -3.33
CA GLU A 47 3.12 -18.63 -3.01
C GLU A 47 2.16 -17.51 -3.39
N MET A 48 2.47 -16.24 -3.03
CA MET A 48 1.62 -15.09 -3.36
C MET A 48 1.53 -14.84 -4.88
N ILE A 49 2.63 -14.99 -5.61
CA ILE A 49 2.63 -14.86 -7.08
C ILE A 49 1.81 -15.98 -7.72
N GLU A 50 1.95 -17.23 -7.27
CA GLU A 50 1.14 -18.36 -7.74
C GLU A 50 -0.35 -18.18 -7.42
N GLN A 51 -0.68 -17.54 -6.30
CA GLN A 51 -2.05 -17.16 -5.95
C GLN A 51 -2.61 -16.01 -6.82
N GLY A 52 -1.76 -15.34 -7.60
CA GLY A 52 -2.14 -14.31 -8.55
C GLY A 52 -1.86 -12.88 -8.10
N ALA A 53 -0.92 -12.65 -7.17
CA ALA A 53 -0.41 -11.31 -6.92
C ALA A 53 0.32 -10.78 -8.17
N ASP A 54 0.02 -9.55 -8.57
CA ASP A 54 0.71 -8.86 -9.68
C ASP A 54 2.06 -8.29 -9.21
N MET A 55 2.16 -7.93 -7.93
CA MET A 55 3.37 -7.40 -7.30
C MET A 55 3.37 -7.67 -5.80
N LEU A 56 4.54 -7.52 -5.18
CA LEU A 56 4.75 -7.70 -3.76
C LEU A 56 5.23 -6.39 -3.13
N ASP A 57 4.76 -6.08 -1.93
CA ASP A 57 5.13 -4.89 -1.17
C ASP A 57 5.86 -5.30 0.11
N VAL A 58 7.17 -5.03 0.14
CA VAL A 58 8.07 -5.47 1.21
C VAL A 58 8.19 -4.38 2.27
N GLY A 59 7.69 -4.64 3.48
CA GLY A 59 7.75 -3.72 4.61
C GLY A 59 8.50 -4.31 5.81
N ALA A 60 9.46 -3.55 6.35
CA ALA A 60 10.31 -4.00 7.45
C ALA A 60 10.01 -3.28 8.78
N ARG A 61 9.01 -2.41 8.81
CA ARG A 61 8.57 -1.64 9.97
C ARG A 61 7.06 -1.69 10.09
N SER A 62 6.57 -1.98 11.29
CA SER A 62 5.14 -1.82 11.58
C SER A 62 4.77 -0.34 11.65
N THR A 63 3.70 0.03 10.99
CA THR A 63 3.10 1.38 11.02
C THR A 63 1.84 1.44 11.89
N ALA A 64 1.57 0.38 12.67
CA ALA A 64 0.46 0.37 13.62
C ALA A 64 0.65 1.45 14.71
N PRO A 65 -0.43 2.09 15.21
CA PRO A 65 -0.35 3.20 16.16
C PRO A 65 0.45 2.90 17.45
N ASN A 66 0.49 1.64 17.87
CA ASN A 66 1.19 1.19 19.08
C ASN A 66 2.46 0.40 18.79
N ALA A 67 2.93 0.37 17.55
CA ALA A 67 4.14 -0.35 17.22
C ALA A 67 5.38 0.35 17.80
N GLN A 68 6.31 -0.44 18.31
CA GLN A 68 7.58 0.10 18.78
C GLN A 68 8.35 0.70 17.60
N ALA A 69 8.80 1.94 17.75
CA ALA A 69 9.63 2.59 16.76
C ALA A 69 11.00 1.89 16.69
N ILE A 70 11.42 1.52 15.49
CA ILE A 70 12.73 0.95 15.21
C ILE A 70 13.63 1.99 14.54
N SER A 71 14.95 1.82 14.67
CA SER A 71 15.91 2.68 14.00
C SER A 71 15.93 2.43 12.48
N GLY A 72 16.29 3.45 11.69
CA GLY A 72 16.48 3.27 10.24
C GLY A 72 17.56 2.24 9.89
N ARG A 73 18.57 2.03 10.78
CA ARG A 73 19.57 0.97 10.61
C ARG A 73 18.96 -0.42 10.74
N GLU A 74 18.06 -0.60 11.69
CA GLU A 74 17.37 -1.86 11.92
C GLU A 74 16.38 -2.15 10.79
N GLU A 75 15.54 -1.16 10.40
CA GLU A 75 14.66 -1.23 9.23
C GLU A 75 15.47 -1.60 7.98
N GLY A 76 16.57 -0.89 7.71
CA GLY A 76 17.44 -1.15 6.58
C GLY A 76 18.06 -2.55 6.58
N GLY A 77 18.48 -3.06 7.73
CA GLY A 77 19.02 -4.42 7.85
C GLY A 77 17.99 -5.50 7.55
N ARG A 78 16.74 -5.33 8.04
CA ARG A 78 15.63 -6.26 7.79
C ARG A 78 15.23 -6.27 6.31
N ILE A 79 15.10 -5.08 5.70
CA ILE A 79 14.69 -4.97 4.30
C ILE A 79 15.78 -5.48 3.33
N ASP A 80 17.07 -5.22 3.63
CA ASP A 80 18.20 -5.74 2.88
C ASP A 80 18.21 -7.29 2.86
N ALA A 81 18.01 -7.90 4.03
CA ALA A 81 17.91 -9.35 4.14
C ALA A 81 16.72 -9.91 3.34
N ALA A 82 15.57 -9.23 3.38
CA ALA A 82 14.39 -9.64 2.64
C ALA A 82 14.57 -9.53 1.13
N LEU A 83 15.14 -8.42 0.65
CA LEU A 83 15.34 -8.19 -0.77
C LEU A 83 16.37 -9.13 -1.38
N LYS A 84 17.40 -9.53 -0.62
CA LYS A 84 18.37 -10.57 -1.05
C LYS A 84 17.70 -11.90 -1.42
N GLU A 85 16.65 -12.28 -0.68
CA GLU A 85 15.90 -13.50 -0.97
C GLU A 85 15.02 -13.36 -2.23
N LEU A 86 14.79 -12.13 -2.70
CA LEU A 86 13.94 -11.83 -3.84
C LEU A 86 14.72 -11.42 -5.10
N ASP A 87 16.01 -11.13 -4.99
CA ASP A 87 16.86 -10.76 -6.13
C ASP A 87 16.90 -11.91 -7.16
N GLY A 88 16.82 -11.55 -8.44
CA GLY A 88 16.83 -12.51 -9.55
C GLY A 88 15.56 -13.34 -9.74
N THR A 89 14.50 -13.11 -8.94
CA THR A 89 13.21 -13.81 -9.10
C THR A 89 12.40 -13.28 -10.28
N GLY A 90 12.65 -12.05 -10.70
CA GLY A 90 11.87 -11.35 -11.72
C GLY A 90 10.49 -10.90 -11.24
N PHE A 91 10.20 -10.98 -9.94
CA PHE A 91 8.95 -10.48 -9.36
C PHE A 91 8.93 -8.94 -9.36
N THR A 92 7.75 -8.35 -9.49
CA THR A 92 7.62 -6.89 -9.36
C THR A 92 7.54 -6.54 -7.87
N ILE A 93 8.56 -5.81 -7.37
CA ILE A 93 8.73 -5.49 -5.95
C ILE A 93 8.51 -3.99 -5.71
N SER A 94 7.64 -3.68 -4.77
CA SER A 94 7.53 -2.39 -4.08
C SER A 94 8.18 -2.47 -2.71
N VAL A 95 8.74 -1.36 -2.22
CA VAL A 95 9.32 -1.27 -0.87
C VAL A 95 8.55 -0.24 -0.04
N ASP A 96 8.04 -0.70 1.12
CA ASP A 96 7.27 0.14 2.06
C ASP A 96 8.24 0.78 3.05
N THR A 97 8.69 1.99 2.72
CA THR A 97 9.55 2.82 3.57
C THR A 97 9.40 4.30 3.23
N MET A 98 9.55 5.17 4.22
CA MET A 98 9.62 6.62 4.07
C MET A 98 11.00 7.19 4.46
N ASN A 99 11.99 6.33 4.67
CA ASN A 99 13.32 6.69 5.14
C ASN A 99 14.31 6.75 3.96
N PRO A 100 14.93 7.91 3.67
CA PRO A 100 15.90 8.03 2.56
C PRO A 100 17.08 7.07 2.67
N GLY A 101 17.60 6.85 3.89
CA GLY A 101 18.72 5.92 4.11
C GLY A 101 18.35 4.46 3.90
N VAL A 102 17.10 4.08 4.18
CA VAL A 102 16.58 2.74 3.87
C VAL A 102 16.36 2.59 2.37
N LEU A 103 15.83 3.62 1.70
CA LEU A 103 15.71 3.61 0.24
C LEU A 103 17.06 3.40 -0.47
N ASP A 104 18.13 4.03 0.03
CA ASP A 104 19.48 3.82 -0.53
C ASP A 104 19.97 2.35 -0.38
N ILE A 105 19.49 1.63 0.60
CA ILE A 105 19.72 0.19 0.74
C ILE A 105 18.89 -0.56 -0.29
N CYS A 106 17.58 -0.27 -0.38
CA CYS A 106 16.67 -0.90 -1.33
C CYS A 106 17.15 -0.77 -2.80
N LEU A 107 17.72 0.38 -3.16
CA LEU A 107 18.22 0.65 -4.52
C LEU A 107 19.45 -0.18 -4.93
N LYS A 108 19.99 -1.00 -4.03
CA LYS A 108 21.05 -1.98 -4.37
C LYS A 108 20.48 -3.32 -4.87
N HIS A 109 19.17 -3.46 -4.84
CA HIS A 109 18.39 -4.65 -5.19
C HIS A 109 17.45 -4.38 -6.38
N GLU A 110 16.81 -5.42 -6.89
CA GLU A 110 15.81 -5.33 -7.95
C GLU A 110 14.47 -4.81 -7.41
N VAL A 111 14.36 -3.49 -7.15
CA VAL A 111 13.13 -2.83 -6.73
C VAL A 111 12.50 -2.03 -7.86
N HIS A 112 11.17 -2.01 -7.92
CA HIS A 112 10.41 -1.47 -9.05
C HIS A 112 9.48 -0.32 -8.68
N ALA A 113 9.18 -0.13 -7.39
CA ALA A 113 8.37 0.95 -6.88
C ALA A 113 8.68 1.22 -5.41
N VAL A 114 8.23 2.37 -4.92
CA VAL A 114 8.19 2.67 -3.49
C VAL A 114 6.75 2.80 -3.03
N ASN A 115 6.49 2.44 -1.76
CA ASN A 115 5.24 2.70 -1.06
C ASN A 115 5.57 3.61 0.13
N ASP A 116 5.08 4.84 0.10
CA ASP A 116 5.39 5.87 1.09
C ASP A 116 4.13 6.41 1.75
N ILE A 117 3.92 5.99 2.98
CA ILE A 117 2.79 6.46 3.80
C ILE A 117 2.94 7.92 4.25
N ALA A 118 4.12 8.52 4.12
CA ALA A 118 4.33 9.94 4.39
C ALA A 118 3.99 10.85 3.18
N GLY A 119 3.59 10.28 2.04
CA GLY A 119 3.14 11.05 0.87
C GLY A 119 4.15 12.08 0.41
N PHE A 120 5.43 11.73 0.38
CA PHE A 120 6.53 12.63 0.04
C PHE A 120 6.67 13.85 0.96
N ALA A 121 6.30 13.74 2.25
CA ALA A 121 6.55 14.81 3.22
C ALA A 121 8.05 15.10 3.39
N SER A 122 8.92 14.12 3.14
CA SER A 122 10.37 14.31 3.07
C SER A 122 10.81 14.68 1.64
N ASP A 123 11.20 15.92 1.42
CA ASP A 123 11.73 16.38 0.12
C ASP A 123 12.99 15.59 -0.29
N ALA A 124 13.86 15.23 0.66
CA ALA A 124 15.03 14.40 0.39
C ALA A 124 14.65 13.00 -0.11
N TYR A 125 13.61 12.38 0.47
CA TYR A 125 13.08 11.10 0.03
C TYR A 125 12.48 11.19 -1.38
N ALA A 126 11.61 12.17 -1.60
CA ALA A 126 10.95 12.38 -2.87
C ALA A 126 11.95 12.63 -4.03
N ARG A 127 12.97 13.47 -3.80
CA ARG A 127 14.06 13.68 -4.77
C ARG A 127 14.84 12.40 -5.05
N ARG A 128 15.06 11.57 -4.05
CA ARG A 128 15.78 10.31 -4.21
C ARG A 128 14.98 9.31 -5.05
N VAL A 129 13.65 9.23 -4.83
CA VAL A 129 12.74 8.45 -5.67
C VAL A 129 12.73 8.95 -7.12
N ALA A 130 12.64 10.27 -7.32
CA ALA A 130 12.71 10.90 -8.64
C ALA A 130 14.02 10.58 -9.38
N GLN A 131 15.17 10.69 -8.69
CA GLN A 131 16.48 10.37 -9.25
C GLN A 131 16.61 8.90 -9.64
N ALA A 132 15.99 8.01 -8.87
CA ALA A 132 15.95 6.58 -9.17
C ALA A 132 14.95 6.24 -10.30
N GLY A 133 14.08 7.18 -10.70
CA GLY A 133 13.05 6.95 -11.71
C GLY A 133 11.96 5.97 -11.27
N LEU A 134 11.78 5.78 -9.97
CA LEU A 134 10.83 4.81 -9.45
C LEU A 134 9.40 5.38 -9.41
N PRO A 135 8.40 4.58 -9.82
CA PRO A 135 7.00 4.84 -9.51
C PRO A 135 6.75 4.82 -7.99
N ALA A 136 5.69 5.50 -7.54
CA ALA A 136 5.38 5.61 -6.12
C ALA A 136 3.91 5.35 -5.81
N PHE A 137 3.65 4.64 -4.70
CA PHE A 137 2.35 4.58 -4.04
C PHE A 137 2.39 5.56 -2.87
N LEU A 138 1.49 6.53 -2.84
CA LEU A 138 1.60 7.68 -1.94
C LEU A 138 0.32 7.86 -1.15
N MET A 139 0.42 7.78 0.18
CA MET A 139 -0.72 7.97 1.07
C MET A 139 -1.03 9.47 1.28
N ALA A 140 -2.31 9.75 1.47
CA ALA A 140 -2.82 11.06 1.89
C ALA A 140 -2.18 11.50 3.20
N THR A 141 -1.26 12.45 3.15
CA THR A 141 -0.50 12.94 4.29
C THR A 141 -0.14 14.40 4.10
N ASP A 142 -0.49 15.23 5.07
CA ASP A 142 -0.10 16.64 5.07
C ASP A 142 1.29 16.83 5.71
N TYR A 143 1.48 16.40 6.95
CA TYR A 143 2.77 16.50 7.65
C TYR A 143 3.24 15.15 8.19
N THR A 144 2.34 14.37 8.76
CA THR A 144 2.63 13.05 9.37
C THR A 144 1.61 12.02 8.93
N PRO A 145 2.01 10.75 8.76
CA PRO A 145 1.13 9.70 8.30
C PRO A 145 -0.20 9.64 9.07
N GLY A 146 -1.31 9.80 8.34
CA GLY A 146 -2.67 9.71 8.87
C GLY A 146 -3.19 10.94 9.60
N ASP A 147 -2.55 12.09 9.45
CA ASP A 147 -2.98 13.37 10.03
C ASP A 147 -4.26 13.95 9.39
N ALA A 148 -4.59 13.56 8.18
CA ALA A 148 -5.85 13.93 7.54
C ALA A 148 -7.01 13.14 8.15
N VAL A 149 -8.02 13.83 8.69
CA VAL A 149 -9.21 13.25 9.34
C VAL A 149 -10.44 13.49 8.47
N GLY A 150 -11.18 12.41 8.15
CA GLY A 150 -12.38 12.48 7.30
C GLY A 150 -12.10 12.78 5.84
N LEU A 151 -13.18 12.96 5.08
CA LEU A 151 -13.14 13.03 3.61
C LEU A 151 -12.44 14.28 3.10
N GLU A 152 -12.81 15.46 3.62
CA GLU A 152 -12.33 16.73 3.07
C GLU A 152 -10.84 16.98 3.37
N GLU A 153 -10.39 16.65 4.58
CA GLU A 153 -8.96 16.75 4.90
C GLU A 153 -8.13 15.73 4.09
N THR A 154 -8.65 14.53 3.85
CA THR A 154 -8.00 13.55 2.97
C THR A 154 -7.86 14.06 1.54
N LYS A 155 -8.85 14.76 0.99
CA LYS A 155 -8.75 15.42 -0.33
C LYS A 155 -7.67 16.50 -0.33
N VAL A 156 -7.61 17.33 0.72
CA VAL A 156 -6.57 18.37 0.86
C VAL A 156 -5.18 17.74 0.94
N ALA A 157 -5.02 16.68 1.73
CA ALA A 157 -3.76 15.95 1.86
C ALA A 157 -3.33 15.33 0.52
N LEU A 158 -4.25 14.70 -0.23
CA LEU A 158 -3.94 14.19 -1.57
C LEU A 158 -3.55 15.31 -2.55
N ALA A 159 -4.21 16.45 -2.49
CA ALA A 159 -3.80 17.62 -3.30
C ALA A 159 -2.38 18.09 -2.95
N THR A 160 -2.00 18.03 -1.67
CA THR A 160 -0.63 18.32 -1.20
C THR A 160 0.37 17.30 -1.74
N VAL A 161 0.05 15.99 -1.68
CA VAL A 161 0.86 14.92 -2.27
C VAL A 161 1.08 15.13 -3.77
N VAL A 162 0.02 15.46 -4.52
CA VAL A 162 0.13 15.76 -5.96
C VAL A 162 1.06 16.94 -6.23
N LYS A 163 0.99 18.02 -5.43
CA LYS A 163 1.92 19.15 -5.54
C LYS A 163 3.37 18.75 -5.27
N ARG A 164 3.63 17.88 -4.29
CA ARG A 164 4.97 17.35 -4.01
C ARG A 164 5.51 16.52 -5.19
N CYS A 165 4.68 15.68 -5.81
CA CYS A 165 5.03 14.96 -7.02
C CYS A 165 5.43 15.91 -8.15
N GLN A 166 4.63 16.96 -8.39
CA GLN A 166 4.91 17.98 -9.40
C GLN A 166 6.22 18.73 -9.13
N ALA A 167 6.47 19.10 -7.87
CA ALA A 167 7.68 19.82 -7.47
C ALA A 167 8.96 18.98 -7.61
N THR A 168 8.87 17.66 -7.49
CA THR A 168 10.00 16.72 -7.59
C THR A 168 10.14 16.07 -8.95
N GLY A 169 9.14 16.24 -9.84
CA GLY A 169 9.14 15.64 -11.18
C GLY A 169 8.76 14.15 -11.18
N VAL A 170 8.16 13.63 -10.12
CA VAL A 170 7.63 12.27 -10.08
C VAL A 170 6.24 12.27 -10.73
N ASP A 171 6.16 11.75 -11.94
CA ASP A 171 4.91 11.74 -12.73
C ASP A 171 4.16 10.41 -12.67
N ASN A 172 4.83 9.34 -12.23
CA ASN A 172 4.32 7.98 -12.25
C ASN A 172 3.99 7.54 -10.81
N TYR A 173 2.73 7.69 -10.40
CA TYR A 173 2.30 7.38 -9.03
C TYR A 173 0.85 6.96 -8.94
N VAL A 174 0.54 6.26 -7.84
CA VAL A 174 -0.77 5.82 -7.38
C VAL A 174 -1.07 6.55 -6.08
N LEU A 175 -2.30 6.99 -5.87
CA LEU A 175 -2.73 7.65 -4.64
C LEU A 175 -3.42 6.64 -3.70
N ASP A 176 -3.10 6.70 -2.41
CA ASP A 176 -3.78 5.97 -1.34
C ASP A 176 -4.51 6.96 -0.43
N PRO A 177 -5.85 6.93 -0.35
CA PRO A 177 -6.60 7.74 0.61
C PRO A 177 -6.29 7.42 2.08
N GLY A 178 -5.50 6.39 2.36
CA GLY A 178 -5.03 6.05 3.69
C GLY A 178 -6.13 5.56 4.62
N VAL A 179 -7.08 4.76 4.14
CA VAL A 179 -8.12 4.16 5.01
C VAL A 179 -7.47 3.36 6.12
N GLY A 180 -7.80 3.67 7.39
CA GLY A 180 -7.23 3.01 8.59
C GLY A 180 -7.16 3.95 9.78
N ILE A 181 -6.92 3.40 10.97
CA ILE A 181 -6.68 4.18 12.19
C ILE A 181 -5.19 4.47 12.28
N TRP A 182 -4.80 5.68 11.97
CA TRP A 182 -3.42 6.14 11.96
C TRP A 182 -3.09 6.98 13.20
N THR A 183 -4.08 7.77 13.66
CA THR A 183 -3.96 8.67 14.81
C THR A 183 -5.16 8.50 15.72
N PRO A 184 -5.07 8.88 17.02
CA PRO A 184 -6.21 8.82 17.95
C PRO A 184 -7.39 9.71 17.56
N GLN A 185 -7.16 10.73 16.72
CA GLN A 185 -8.19 11.65 16.24
C GLN A 185 -9.09 11.03 15.17
N ARG A 186 -8.60 10.03 14.46
CA ARG A 186 -9.32 9.37 13.37
C ARG A 186 -10.23 8.28 13.90
N SER A 187 -11.53 8.44 13.70
CA SER A 187 -12.55 7.48 14.15
C SER A 187 -12.76 6.33 13.15
N TYR A 188 -13.49 5.30 13.54
CA TYR A 188 -13.94 4.25 12.62
C TYR A 188 -14.93 4.79 11.59
N ASP A 189 -15.77 5.76 11.97
CA ASP A 189 -16.74 6.37 11.05
C ASP A 189 -16.06 7.15 9.93
N ASP A 190 -14.95 7.82 10.19
CA ASP A 190 -14.13 8.48 9.16
C ASP A 190 -13.67 7.47 8.11
N ASN A 191 -13.29 6.25 8.51
CA ASN A 191 -12.87 5.21 7.58
C ASN A 191 -14.04 4.69 6.73
N TRP A 192 -15.24 4.56 7.32
CA TRP A 192 -16.44 4.21 6.57
C TRP A 192 -16.85 5.31 5.59
N GLU A 193 -16.67 6.59 5.97
CA GLU A 193 -16.88 7.73 5.10
C GLU A 193 -15.94 7.69 3.89
N LEU A 194 -14.63 7.51 4.12
CA LEU A 194 -13.66 7.38 3.02
C LEU A 194 -13.99 6.23 2.07
N CYS A 195 -14.43 5.09 2.59
CA CYS A 195 -14.84 3.97 1.74
C CYS A 195 -16.10 4.31 0.94
N ARG A 196 -17.12 4.94 1.55
CA ARG A 196 -18.37 5.33 0.85
C ARG A 196 -18.14 6.32 -0.29
N HIS A 197 -17.19 7.24 -0.11
CA HIS A 197 -16.86 8.32 -1.03
C HIS A 197 -15.53 8.11 -1.80
N PHE A 198 -15.08 6.86 -1.89
CA PHE A 198 -13.79 6.52 -2.50
C PHE A 198 -13.67 6.97 -3.96
N ASP A 199 -14.77 6.98 -4.70
CA ASP A 199 -14.86 7.48 -6.08
C ASP A 199 -14.59 8.99 -6.22
N GLU A 200 -14.76 9.79 -5.16
CA GLU A 200 -14.46 11.22 -5.21
C GLU A 200 -12.95 11.50 -5.38
N PHE A 201 -12.08 10.56 -4.94
CA PHE A 201 -10.65 10.66 -5.16
C PHE A 201 -10.22 10.46 -6.62
N LEU A 202 -11.09 9.94 -7.49
CA LEU A 202 -10.84 9.85 -8.94
C LEU A 202 -10.69 11.23 -9.59
N ALA A 203 -11.15 12.30 -8.93
CA ALA A 203 -10.96 13.69 -9.38
C ALA A 203 -9.49 14.09 -9.52
N PHE A 204 -8.56 13.38 -8.86
CA PHE A 204 -7.12 13.61 -9.01
C PHE A 204 -6.53 13.04 -10.31
N ASP A 205 -7.33 12.36 -11.14
CA ASP A 205 -6.93 11.73 -12.41
C ASP A 205 -5.74 10.75 -12.27
N ARG A 206 -5.67 10.04 -11.13
CA ARG A 206 -4.65 9.04 -10.80
C ARG A 206 -5.27 7.72 -10.36
N PRO A 207 -4.56 6.58 -10.53
CA PRO A 207 -5.01 5.32 -9.99
C PRO A 207 -5.08 5.39 -8.46
N LEU A 208 -6.02 4.64 -7.88
CA LEU A 208 -6.26 4.60 -6.45
C LEU A 208 -5.88 3.22 -5.88
N LEU A 209 -5.16 3.23 -4.77
CA LEU A 209 -4.85 2.05 -3.96
C LEU A 209 -5.93 1.87 -2.88
N GLY A 210 -6.51 0.67 -2.82
CA GLY A 210 -7.36 0.22 -1.72
C GLY A 210 -6.57 -0.66 -0.75
N ALA A 211 -6.25 -0.16 0.44
CA ALA A 211 -5.48 -0.88 1.47
C ALA A 211 -6.31 -1.08 2.73
N ILE A 212 -7.24 -2.06 2.73
CA ILE A 212 -8.21 -2.26 3.82
C ILE A 212 -8.12 -3.65 4.47
N SER A 213 -7.19 -4.50 4.03
CA SER A 213 -7.09 -5.88 4.49
C SER A 213 -6.97 -5.97 6.01
N ARG A 214 -7.95 -6.65 6.63
CA ARG A 214 -8.04 -6.97 8.06
C ARG A 214 -8.00 -5.78 9.02
N LYS A 215 -8.30 -4.56 8.55
CA LYS A 215 -8.21 -3.32 9.35
C LYS A 215 -9.22 -3.26 10.50
N SER A 216 -8.87 -2.51 11.54
CA SER A 216 -9.57 -2.45 12.82
C SER A 216 -11.00 -1.92 12.72
N PHE A 217 -11.30 -0.97 11.83
CA PHE A 217 -12.67 -0.45 11.65
C PHE A 217 -13.65 -1.53 11.17
N ILE A 218 -13.17 -2.52 10.38
CA ILE A 218 -13.95 -3.70 9.99
C ILE A 218 -14.16 -4.59 11.23
N GLY A 219 -13.08 -4.85 11.99
CA GLY A 219 -13.13 -5.66 13.20
C GLY A 219 -14.06 -5.08 14.24
N ASP A 220 -14.10 -3.76 14.39
CA ASP A 220 -15.02 -3.09 15.31
C ASP A 220 -16.49 -3.33 14.94
N LEU A 221 -16.82 -3.22 13.64
CA LEU A 221 -18.20 -3.46 13.17
C LEU A 221 -18.63 -4.92 13.38
N VAL A 222 -17.80 -5.87 12.97
CA VAL A 222 -18.13 -7.31 13.00
C VAL A 222 -17.81 -7.96 14.34
N LYS A 223 -17.14 -7.26 15.27
CA LYS A 223 -16.67 -7.73 16.58
C LYS A 223 -15.80 -8.98 16.44
N ARG A 224 -14.75 -8.88 15.61
CA ARG A 224 -13.83 -9.97 15.28
C ARG A 224 -12.36 -9.55 15.38
N GLU A 225 -11.54 -10.53 15.76
CA GLU A 225 -10.07 -10.39 15.74
C GLU A 225 -9.53 -10.35 14.29
N PRO A 226 -8.29 -9.87 14.06
CA PRO A 226 -7.72 -9.71 12.71
C PRO A 226 -7.81 -10.95 11.84
N GLU A 227 -7.61 -12.15 12.43
CA GLU A 227 -7.65 -13.45 11.75
C GLU A 227 -9.04 -13.79 11.18
N GLU A 228 -10.08 -13.25 11.79
CA GLU A 228 -11.48 -13.51 11.42
C GLU A 228 -12.11 -12.43 10.53
N ARG A 229 -11.34 -11.40 10.11
CA ARG A 229 -11.86 -10.23 9.35
C ARG A 229 -11.88 -10.44 7.83
N LEU A 230 -11.55 -11.61 7.34
CA LEU A 230 -11.43 -11.89 5.90
C LEU A 230 -12.71 -11.53 5.14
N ALA A 231 -13.86 -12.06 5.56
CA ALA A 231 -15.13 -11.82 4.86
C ALA A 231 -15.49 -10.32 4.81
N GLY A 232 -15.31 -9.58 5.91
CA GLY A 232 -15.52 -8.14 5.96
C GLY A 232 -14.54 -7.39 5.04
N SER A 233 -13.26 -7.81 5.01
CA SER A 233 -12.25 -7.23 4.13
C SER A 233 -12.61 -7.41 2.66
N LEU A 234 -13.07 -8.60 2.25
CA LEU A 234 -13.48 -8.87 0.87
C LEU A 234 -14.74 -8.08 0.47
N ALA A 235 -15.70 -7.94 1.38
CA ALA A 235 -16.90 -7.13 1.14
C ALA A 235 -16.54 -5.64 0.89
N VAL A 236 -15.66 -5.06 1.71
CA VAL A 236 -15.19 -3.68 1.50
C VAL A 236 -14.34 -3.61 0.24
N THR A 237 -13.47 -4.58 -0.03
CA THR A 237 -12.68 -4.65 -1.27
C THR A 237 -13.58 -4.59 -2.52
N LEU A 238 -14.64 -5.41 -2.57
CA LEU A 238 -15.59 -5.39 -3.68
C LEU A 238 -16.22 -4.02 -3.84
N PHE A 239 -16.60 -3.37 -2.73
CA PHE A 239 -17.16 -2.03 -2.75
C PHE A 239 -16.16 -1.00 -3.28
N LEU A 240 -14.88 -1.05 -2.85
CA LEU A 240 -13.85 -0.14 -3.36
C LEU A 240 -13.56 -0.36 -4.85
N LEU A 241 -13.61 -1.60 -5.34
CA LEU A 241 -13.48 -1.90 -6.77
C LEU A 241 -14.62 -1.24 -7.57
N GLN A 242 -15.85 -1.30 -7.08
CA GLN A 242 -17.00 -0.60 -7.68
C GLN A 242 -16.84 0.92 -7.66
N LYS A 243 -16.12 1.45 -6.68
CA LYS A 243 -15.78 2.86 -6.52
C LYS A 243 -14.48 3.28 -7.24
N GLY A 244 -13.88 2.39 -8.04
CA GLY A 244 -12.77 2.72 -8.92
C GLY A 244 -11.36 2.45 -8.37
N ALA A 245 -11.24 1.64 -7.31
CA ALA A 245 -9.92 1.17 -6.88
C ALA A 245 -9.20 0.44 -8.02
N SER A 246 -7.98 0.84 -8.31
CA SER A 246 -7.17 0.33 -9.42
C SER A 246 -6.20 -0.77 -8.99
N ILE A 247 -5.86 -0.80 -7.70
CA ILE A 247 -5.00 -1.82 -7.08
C ILE A 247 -5.44 -2.06 -5.64
N ILE A 248 -5.39 -3.31 -5.20
CA ILE A 248 -5.73 -3.73 -3.83
C ILE A 248 -4.48 -4.27 -3.14
N ARG A 249 -4.09 -3.66 -2.02
CA ARG A 249 -3.02 -4.13 -1.14
C ARG A 249 -3.60 -5.05 -0.08
N THR A 250 -3.15 -6.30 -0.02
CA THR A 250 -3.79 -7.34 0.79
C THR A 250 -2.81 -8.36 1.35
N HIS A 251 -3.18 -8.97 2.50
CA HIS A 251 -2.55 -10.16 3.05
C HIS A 251 -3.14 -11.45 2.43
N ASP A 252 -4.39 -11.39 1.97
CA ASP A 252 -5.21 -12.51 1.50
C ASP A 252 -5.28 -12.49 -0.04
N VAL A 253 -4.14 -12.83 -0.69
CA VAL A 253 -3.99 -12.68 -2.15
C VAL A 253 -5.01 -13.50 -2.90
N LYS A 254 -5.12 -14.81 -2.62
CA LYS A 254 -5.99 -15.73 -3.33
C LYS A 254 -7.46 -15.27 -3.32
N GLU A 255 -7.97 -14.94 -2.14
CA GLU A 255 -9.36 -14.53 -1.93
C GLU A 255 -9.64 -13.14 -2.55
N THR A 256 -8.63 -12.26 -2.55
CA THR A 256 -8.71 -10.96 -3.22
C THR A 256 -8.76 -11.12 -4.74
N VAL A 257 -7.93 -11.99 -5.31
CA VAL A 257 -7.96 -12.33 -6.75
C VAL A 257 -9.32 -12.91 -7.15
N ASP A 258 -9.87 -13.81 -6.35
CA ASP A 258 -11.21 -14.38 -6.61
C ASP A 258 -12.30 -13.30 -6.53
N THR A 259 -12.21 -12.37 -5.57
CA THR A 259 -13.10 -11.21 -5.48
C THR A 259 -13.02 -10.32 -6.74
N ILE A 260 -11.82 -10.06 -7.26
CA ILE A 260 -11.63 -9.28 -8.49
C ILE A 260 -12.23 -10.00 -9.70
N LYS A 261 -12.05 -11.33 -9.82
CA LYS A 261 -12.69 -12.12 -10.90
C LYS A 261 -14.21 -12.01 -10.86
N VAL A 262 -14.81 -12.11 -9.67
CA VAL A 262 -16.26 -11.94 -9.49
C VAL A 262 -16.70 -10.53 -9.90
N TYR A 263 -16.01 -9.50 -9.41
CA TYR A 263 -16.25 -8.11 -9.79
C TYR A 263 -16.23 -7.90 -11.31
N GLN A 264 -15.18 -8.39 -11.97
CA GLN A 264 -15.03 -8.27 -13.43
C GLN A 264 -16.15 -8.99 -14.20
N ARG A 265 -16.64 -10.12 -13.68
CA ARG A 265 -17.74 -10.86 -14.29
C ARG A 265 -19.08 -10.14 -14.13
N MET A 266 -19.30 -9.48 -12.98
CA MET A 266 -20.52 -8.73 -12.70
C MET A 266 -20.61 -7.40 -13.46
N GLY A 267 -19.46 -6.79 -13.78
CA GLY A 267 -19.38 -5.52 -14.52
C GLY A 267 -19.47 -5.64 -16.04
N LYS A 268 -19.58 -6.87 -16.56
CA LYS A 268 -19.81 -7.18 -17.97
C LYS A 268 -21.27 -7.57 -18.22
#